data_4f5ded6fe9e8257f48b1cd3db5ffdcbd
#
_entry.id   4f5ded6fe9e8257f48b1cd3db5ffdcbd
#
_cell.length_a   1.000
_cell.length_b   1.000
_cell.length_c   1.000
_cell.angle_alpha   90.00
_cell.angle_beta   90.00
_cell.angle_gamma   90.00
#
_symmetry.space_group_name_H-M   'P 1'
#
loop_
_entity.id
_entity.type
_entity.pdbx_description
1 polymer ?
#
loop_
_entity_poly.entity_id
_entity_poly.type
_entity_poly.pdbx_seq_one_letter_code
_entity_poly.pdbx_strand_id
1 'polypeptide(L)'
;DIEQSWQLVPKTLRSNPALVNAYANALINVGSFDKAEAALHSALRKNWDEELIRLYGLVPGSNPQKQLIVCEAWLRERNNSAPLLLTLGRLSLANELWGKARDYFEASLSFNATTEVYAELARLTAHLGEADRSVSYLQQGLLNATHQLPKLPMPQKTIKS
;
A
#
# COMPACT_ATOMS: atom_id res chain seq x y z
N ASP A 1 -15.12 -3.00 -23.79
CA ASP A 1 -14.32 -3.94 -23.03
C ASP A 1 -12.95 -3.34 -22.71
N ILE A 2 -12.53 -3.44 -21.45
CA ILE A 2 -11.29 -2.85 -20.93
C ILE A 2 -10.07 -3.40 -21.68
N GLU A 3 -10.04 -4.71 -21.93
CA GLU A 3 -8.94 -5.36 -22.63
C GLU A 3 -8.85 -4.93 -24.09
N GLN A 4 -9.98 -4.81 -24.76
CA GLN A 4 -10.02 -4.32 -26.14
C GLN A 4 -9.53 -2.88 -26.21
N SER A 5 -9.95 -2.03 -25.30
CA SER A 5 -9.45 -0.65 -25.21
C SER A 5 -7.93 -0.60 -24.96
N TRP A 6 -7.43 -1.48 -24.10
CA TRP A 6 -5.98 -1.57 -23.84
C TRP A 6 -5.21 -2.03 -25.09
N GLN A 7 -5.77 -2.94 -25.87
CA GLN A 7 -5.14 -3.39 -27.12
C GLN A 7 -5.01 -2.27 -28.17
N LEU A 8 -5.85 -1.26 -28.10
CA LEU A 8 -5.77 -0.08 -28.97
C LEU A 8 -4.66 0.89 -28.57
N VAL A 9 -4.15 0.80 -27.34
CA VAL A 9 -3.02 1.63 -26.91
C VAL A 9 -1.76 1.19 -27.64
N PRO A 10 -1.00 2.10 -28.27
CA PRO A 10 0.26 1.76 -28.93
C PRO A 10 1.22 1.06 -27.96
N LYS A 11 1.91 0.04 -28.43
CA LYS A 11 2.86 -0.73 -27.59
C LYS A 11 3.91 0.13 -26.89
N THR A 12 4.34 1.21 -27.56
CA THR A 12 5.30 2.18 -26.99
C THR A 12 4.76 2.92 -25.77
N LEU A 13 3.45 3.07 -25.65
CA LEU A 13 2.79 3.76 -24.55
C LEU A 13 2.32 2.82 -23.43
N ARG A 14 2.28 1.51 -23.68
CA ARG A 14 1.81 0.52 -22.69
C ARG A 14 2.75 0.34 -21.49
N SER A 15 3.96 0.88 -21.57
CA SER A 15 4.88 0.92 -20.42
C SER A 15 4.80 2.23 -19.63
N ASN A 16 3.98 3.19 -20.06
CA ASN A 16 3.78 4.43 -19.34
C ASN A 16 3.08 4.15 -17.99
N PRO A 17 3.68 4.53 -16.85
CA PRO A 17 3.13 4.20 -15.53
C PRO A 17 1.71 4.71 -15.31
N ALA A 18 1.38 5.91 -15.79
CA ALA A 18 0.03 6.48 -15.64
C ALA A 18 -1.02 5.66 -16.39
N LEU A 19 -0.69 5.20 -17.60
CA LEU A 19 -1.60 4.36 -18.40
C LEU A 19 -1.75 2.97 -17.79
N VAL A 20 -0.65 2.38 -17.32
CA VAL A 20 -0.69 1.08 -16.61
C VAL A 20 -1.52 1.19 -15.34
N ASN A 21 -1.37 2.27 -14.58
CA ASN A 21 -2.16 2.54 -13.38
C ASN A 21 -3.65 2.60 -13.72
N ALA A 22 -4.04 3.36 -14.73
CA ALA A 22 -5.43 3.48 -15.17
C ALA A 22 -6.00 2.13 -15.62
N TYR A 23 -5.24 1.37 -16.39
CA TYR A 23 -5.66 0.04 -16.84
C TYR A 23 -5.85 -0.94 -15.68
N ALA A 24 -4.87 -0.99 -14.76
CA ALA A 24 -4.95 -1.85 -13.59
C ALA A 24 -6.14 -1.49 -12.69
N ASN A 25 -6.37 -0.20 -12.44
CA ASN A 25 -7.54 0.26 -11.67
C ASN A 25 -8.86 -0.13 -12.34
N ALA A 26 -8.96 -0.02 -13.66
CA ALA A 26 -10.14 -0.45 -14.40
C ALA A 26 -10.40 -1.95 -14.24
N LEU A 27 -9.34 -2.77 -14.29
CA LEU A 27 -9.43 -4.21 -14.06
C LEU A 27 -9.85 -4.54 -12.62
N ILE A 28 -9.30 -3.84 -11.65
CA ILE A 28 -9.66 -4.00 -10.23
C ILE A 28 -11.15 -3.67 -10.02
N ASN A 29 -11.62 -2.58 -10.61
CA ASN A 29 -13.01 -2.13 -10.45
C ASN A 29 -14.04 -3.13 -11.01
N VAL A 30 -13.67 -3.93 -11.99
CA VAL A 30 -14.55 -4.99 -12.52
C VAL A 30 -14.24 -6.38 -11.93
N GLY A 31 -13.37 -6.45 -10.92
CA GLY A 31 -13.04 -7.72 -10.25
C GLY A 31 -12.07 -8.63 -11.02
N SER A 32 -11.43 -8.13 -12.07
CA SER A 32 -10.44 -8.89 -12.85
C SER A 32 -9.06 -8.84 -12.19
N PHE A 33 -8.96 -9.35 -10.96
CA PHE A 33 -7.79 -9.18 -10.10
C PHE A 33 -6.53 -9.87 -10.64
N ASP A 34 -6.65 -11.09 -11.17
CA ASP A 34 -5.49 -11.81 -11.70
C ASP A 34 -4.90 -11.13 -12.95
N LYS A 35 -5.77 -10.51 -13.76
CA LYS A 35 -5.31 -9.71 -14.90
C LYS A 35 -4.65 -8.42 -14.45
N ALA A 36 -5.18 -7.77 -13.43
CA ALA A 36 -4.56 -6.59 -12.83
C ALA A 36 -3.18 -6.93 -12.24
N GLU A 37 -3.09 -8.03 -11.50
CA GLU A 37 -1.81 -8.52 -10.95
C GLU A 37 -0.78 -8.74 -12.06
N ALA A 38 -1.15 -9.47 -13.11
CA ALA A 38 -0.26 -9.77 -14.22
C ALA A 38 0.21 -8.51 -14.95
N ALA A 39 -0.69 -7.55 -15.17
CA ALA A 39 -0.35 -6.28 -15.83
C ALA A 39 0.64 -5.45 -15.00
N LEU A 40 0.40 -5.33 -13.69
CA LEU A 40 1.29 -4.60 -12.78
C LEU A 40 2.64 -5.30 -12.64
N HIS A 41 2.65 -6.62 -12.49
CA HIS A 41 3.88 -7.40 -12.42
C HIS A 41 4.74 -7.21 -13.68
N SER A 42 4.14 -7.33 -14.85
CA SER A 42 4.84 -7.13 -16.13
C SER A 42 5.41 -5.72 -16.25
N ALA A 43 4.64 -4.69 -15.87
CA ALA A 43 5.09 -3.30 -15.93
C ALA A 43 6.25 -3.03 -14.96
N LEU A 44 6.15 -3.52 -13.72
CA LEU A 44 7.18 -3.35 -12.69
C LEU A 44 8.49 -4.04 -13.03
N ARG A 45 8.41 -5.18 -13.71
CA ARG A 45 9.62 -5.88 -14.20
C ARG A 45 10.37 -5.09 -15.26
N LYS A 46 9.67 -4.33 -16.08
CA LYS A 46 10.27 -3.51 -17.14
C LYS A 46 10.83 -2.20 -16.60
N ASN A 47 10.02 -1.48 -15.83
CA ASN A 47 10.38 -0.21 -15.22
C ASN A 47 9.78 -0.13 -13.84
N TRP A 48 10.63 0.03 -12.82
CA TRP A 48 10.17 0.21 -11.46
C TRP A 48 9.41 1.53 -11.30
N ASP A 49 8.27 1.48 -10.61
CA ASP A 49 7.46 2.65 -10.30
C ASP A 49 6.83 2.48 -8.92
N GLU A 50 7.03 3.47 -8.05
CA GLU A 50 6.60 3.41 -6.64
C GLU A 50 5.07 3.41 -6.50
N GLU A 51 4.36 4.11 -7.38
CA GLU A 51 2.89 4.11 -7.35
C GLU A 51 2.31 2.79 -7.85
N LEU A 52 2.93 2.18 -8.86
CA LEU A 52 2.50 0.86 -9.34
C LEU A 52 2.74 -0.24 -8.31
N ILE A 53 3.84 -0.19 -7.56
CA ILE A 53 4.04 -1.18 -6.49
C ILE A 53 3.06 -0.97 -5.33
N ARG A 54 2.71 0.27 -5.01
CA ARG A 54 1.65 0.55 -4.04
C ARG A 54 0.32 -0.06 -4.48
N LEU A 55 -0.05 0.15 -5.73
CA LEU A 55 -1.28 -0.40 -6.31
C LEU A 55 -1.26 -1.95 -6.31
N TYR A 56 -0.10 -2.55 -6.58
CA TYR A 56 0.07 -4.01 -6.55
C TYR A 56 -0.37 -4.61 -5.20
N GLY A 57 -0.07 -3.92 -4.10
CA GLY A 57 -0.47 -4.34 -2.75
C GLY A 57 -1.98 -4.25 -2.48
N LEU A 58 -2.73 -3.60 -3.37
CA LEU A 58 -4.19 -3.46 -3.26
C LEU A 58 -4.94 -4.48 -4.14
N VAL A 59 -4.23 -5.37 -4.83
CA VAL A 59 -4.83 -6.36 -5.73
C VAL A 59 -4.96 -7.71 -5.01
N PRO A 60 -6.19 -8.14 -4.70
CA PRO A 60 -6.41 -9.46 -4.10
C PRO A 60 -6.42 -10.55 -5.18
N GLY A 61 -5.25 -10.88 -5.71
CA GLY A 61 -5.09 -11.94 -6.68
C GLY A 61 -5.38 -13.33 -6.09
N SER A 62 -5.56 -14.31 -6.96
CA SER A 62 -5.90 -15.69 -6.56
C SER A 62 -4.74 -16.42 -5.86
N ASN A 63 -3.51 -15.92 -5.97
CA ASN A 63 -2.34 -16.54 -5.35
C ASN A 63 -1.51 -15.50 -4.55
N PRO A 64 -1.96 -15.14 -3.33
CA PRO A 64 -1.27 -14.15 -2.51
C PRO A 64 0.13 -14.60 -2.06
N GLN A 65 0.37 -15.90 -1.94
CA GLN A 65 1.69 -16.44 -1.61
C GLN A 65 2.70 -16.12 -2.72
N LYS A 66 2.32 -16.33 -3.97
CA LYS A 66 3.16 -15.99 -5.13
C LYS A 66 3.43 -14.48 -5.20
N GLN A 67 2.41 -13.65 -4.95
CA GLN A 67 2.57 -12.20 -4.92
C GLN A 67 3.59 -11.76 -3.86
N LEU A 68 3.54 -12.36 -2.67
CA LEU A 68 4.48 -12.07 -1.60
C LEU A 68 5.91 -12.45 -2.00
N ILE A 69 6.11 -13.64 -2.58
CA ILE A 69 7.44 -14.10 -3.01
C ILE A 69 8.02 -13.16 -4.08
N VAL A 70 7.21 -12.73 -5.04
CA VAL A 70 7.62 -11.79 -6.09
C VAL A 70 8.10 -10.47 -5.47
N CYS A 71 7.35 -9.91 -4.53
CA CYS A 71 7.70 -8.66 -3.87
C CYS A 71 8.93 -8.79 -2.96
N GLU A 72 9.10 -9.92 -2.30
CA GLU A 72 10.30 -10.17 -1.48
C GLU A 72 11.58 -10.24 -2.33
N ALA A 73 11.47 -10.76 -3.55
CA ALA A 73 12.59 -10.74 -4.49
C ALA A 73 12.98 -9.31 -4.86
N TRP A 74 12.02 -8.41 -5.06
CA TRP A 74 12.28 -7.00 -5.36
C TRP A 74 12.89 -6.23 -4.19
N LEU A 75 12.64 -6.67 -2.96
CA LEU A 75 13.17 -6.01 -1.77
C LEU A 75 14.71 -6.03 -1.70
N ARG A 76 15.34 -7.02 -2.28
CA ARG A 76 16.81 -7.14 -2.28
C ARG A 76 17.50 -5.92 -2.88
N GLU A 77 16.92 -5.34 -3.92
CA GLU A 77 17.46 -4.17 -4.62
C GLU A 77 16.84 -2.84 -4.16
N ARG A 78 15.73 -2.91 -3.41
CA ARG A 78 14.91 -1.75 -3.03
C ARG A 78 14.51 -1.78 -1.56
N ASN A 79 15.47 -2.05 -0.69
CA ASN A 79 15.23 -2.27 0.74
C ASN A 79 14.77 -1.01 1.50
N ASN A 80 14.85 0.16 0.88
CA ASN A 80 14.42 1.43 1.45
C ASN A 80 13.14 2.00 0.79
N SER A 81 12.49 1.24 -0.08
CA SER A 81 11.25 1.67 -0.72
C SER A 81 10.08 1.52 0.25
N ALA A 82 9.59 2.65 0.77
CA ALA A 82 8.42 2.64 1.65
C ALA A 82 7.17 2.06 0.99
N PRO A 83 6.83 2.38 -0.28
CA PRO A 83 5.70 1.74 -0.97
C PRO A 83 5.84 0.24 -1.14
N LEU A 84 7.04 -0.28 -1.42
CA LEU A 84 7.28 -1.71 -1.51
C LEU A 84 7.09 -2.39 -0.13
N LEU A 85 7.61 -1.78 0.93
CA LEU A 85 7.45 -2.30 2.30
C LEU A 85 5.98 -2.28 2.74
N LEU A 86 5.23 -1.24 2.39
CA LEU A 86 3.78 -1.19 2.63
C LEU A 86 3.07 -2.34 1.90
N THR A 87 3.41 -2.57 0.64
CA THR A 87 2.87 -3.68 -0.18
C THR A 87 3.22 -5.03 0.42
N LEU A 88 4.46 -5.23 0.86
CA LEU A 88 4.90 -6.44 1.54
C LEU A 88 4.12 -6.70 2.83
N GLY A 89 3.83 -5.65 3.60
CA GLY A 89 2.97 -5.73 4.77
C GLY A 89 1.56 -6.20 4.42
N ARG A 90 0.96 -5.62 3.39
CA ARG A 90 -0.38 -5.98 2.91
C ARG A 90 -0.45 -7.42 2.39
N LEU A 91 0.55 -7.85 1.62
CA LEU A 91 0.63 -9.23 1.13
C LEU A 91 0.91 -10.22 2.26
N SER A 92 1.65 -9.81 3.28
CA SER A 92 1.81 -10.63 4.49
C SER A 92 0.49 -10.80 5.23
N LEU A 93 -0.34 -9.76 5.33
CA LEU A 93 -1.70 -9.88 5.87
C LEU A 93 -2.56 -10.84 5.05
N ALA A 94 -2.48 -10.76 3.71
CA ALA A 94 -3.21 -11.66 2.82
C ALA A 94 -2.80 -13.14 3.02
N ASN A 95 -1.60 -13.39 3.51
CA ASN A 95 -1.07 -14.71 3.85
C ASN A 95 -1.17 -15.05 5.34
N GLU A 96 -1.87 -14.23 6.13
CA GLU A 96 -2.06 -14.43 7.57
C GLU A 96 -0.75 -14.44 8.37
N LEU A 97 0.28 -13.77 7.86
CA LEU A 97 1.60 -13.66 8.49
C LEU A 97 1.67 -12.35 9.32
N TRP A 98 0.99 -12.33 10.45
CA TRP A 98 0.74 -11.12 11.24
C TRP A 98 2.01 -10.42 11.73
N GLY A 99 2.96 -11.19 12.27
CA GLY A 99 4.24 -10.64 12.73
C GLY A 99 5.08 -10.05 11.59
N LYS A 100 5.14 -10.76 10.47
CA LYS A 100 5.83 -10.30 9.26
C LYS A 100 5.20 -9.04 8.70
N ALA A 101 3.86 -8.98 8.69
CA ALA A 101 3.11 -7.79 8.27
C ALA A 101 3.48 -6.58 9.12
N ARG A 102 3.49 -6.74 10.45
CA ARG A 102 3.89 -5.67 11.37
C ARG A 102 5.30 -5.18 11.07
N ASP A 103 6.27 -6.08 10.93
CA ASP A 103 7.66 -5.72 10.67
C ASP A 103 7.80 -4.91 9.38
N TYR A 104 7.12 -5.31 8.32
CA TYR A 104 7.12 -4.58 7.06
C TYR A 104 6.46 -3.20 7.17
N PHE A 105 5.32 -3.10 7.86
CA PHE A 105 4.66 -1.81 8.07
C PHE A 105 5.51 -0.86 8.92
N GLU A 106 6.14 -1.35 9.97
CA GLU A 106 7.03 -0.54 10.80
C GLU A 106 8.26 -0.08 10.01
N ALA A 107 8.83 -0.93 9.16
CA ALA A 107 9.91 -0.57 8.27
C ALA A 107 9.45 0.49 7.25
N SER A 108 8.28 0.33 6.65
CA SER A 108 7.70 1.33 5.75
C SER A 108 7.56 2.68 6.44
N LEU A 109 7.01 2.69 7.65
CA LEU A 109 6.83 3.88 8.47
C LEU A 109 8.15 4.61 8.73
N SER A 110 9.23 3.87 8.96
CA SER A 110 10.54 4.45 9.23
C SER A 110 11.14 5.18 8.03
N PHE A 111 10.81 4.76 6.80
CA PHE A 111 11.29 5.42 5.58
C PHE A 111 10.38 6.54 5.12
N ASN A 112 9.07 6.36 5.21
CA ASN A 112 8.09 7.39 4.87
C ASN A 112 6.78 7.17 5.63
N ALA A 113 6.46 8.06 6.55
CA ALA A 113 5.26 8.02 7.34
C ALA A 113 4.07 8.52 6.52
N THR A 114 3.27 7.59 5.98
CA THR A 114 2.06 7.92 5.22
C THR A 114 0.81 7.58 6.04
N THR A 115 -0.30 8.22 5.70
CA THR A 115 -1.61 7.92 6.31
C THR A 115 -1.98 6.45 6.13
N GLU A 116 -1.66 5.86 4.99
CA GLU A 116 -1.96 4.45 4.70
C GLU A 116 -1.23 3.50 5.65
N VAL A 117 0.07 3.72 5.89
CA VAL A 117 0.82 2.82 6.77
C VAL A 117 0.36 2.93 8.22
N TYR A 118 0.00 4.12 8.67
CA TYR A 118 -0.61 4.30 9.99
C TYR A 118 -1.95 3.57 10.09
N ALA A 119 -2.78 3.65 9.05
CA ALA A 119 -4.07 2.95 9.00
C ALA A 119 -3.89 1.43 9.07
N GLU A 120 -2.93 0.87 8.34
CA GLU A 120 -2.64 -0.56 8.37
C GLU A 120 -2.14 -1.01 9.75
N LEU A 121 -1.22 -0.28 10.36
CA LEU A 121 -0.72 -0.58 11.72
C LEU A 121 -1.83 -0.45 12.77
N ALA A 122 -2.68 0.58 12.67
CA ALA A 122 -3.80 0.75 13.59
C ALA A 122 -4.78 -0.43 13.50
N ARG A 123 -5.12 -0.85 12.28
CA ARG A 123 -6.03 -1.98 12.05
C ARG A 123 -5.45 -3.29 12.57
N LEU A 124 -4.18 -3.56 12.28
CA LEU A 124 -3.51 -4.78 12.71
C LEU A 124 -3.40 -4.85 14.24
N THR A 125 -2.95 -3.77 14.88
CA THR A 125 -2.81 -3.72 16.34
C THR A 125 -4.16 -3.84 17.05
N ALA A 126 -5.22 -3.26 16.51
CA ALA A 126 -6.57 -3.42 17.03
C ALA A 126 -7.00 -4.90 17.05
N HIS A 127 -6.77 -5.62 15.94
CA HIS A 127 -7.12 -7.05 15.84
C HIS A 127 -6.21 -7.94 16.69
N LEU A 128 -5.01 -7.49 17.01
CA LEU A 128 -4.11 -8.20 17.94
C LEU A 128 -4.41 -7.91 19.41
N GLY A 129 -5.43 -7.08 19.71
CA GLY A 129 -5.80 -6.74 21.09
C GLY A 129 -4.93 -5.65 21.72
N GLU A 130 -4.13 -4.95 20.93
CA GLU A 130 -3.24 -3.87 21.40
C GLU A 130 -3.94 -2.51 21.23
N ALA A 131 -5.01 -2.28 22.00
CA ALA A 131 -5.89 -1.13 21.83
C ALA A 131 -5.16 0.22 21.94
N ASP A 132 -4.25 0.38 22.90
CA ASP A 132 -3.52 1.63 23.10
C ASP A 132 -2.59 1.95 21.91
N ARG A 133 -1.93 0.96 21.37
CA ARG A 133 -1.10 1.12 20.16
C ARG A 133 -1.95 1.48 18.94
N SER A 134 -3.11 0.84 18.81
CA SER A 134 -4.04 1.13 17.71
C SER A 134 -4.50 2.59 17.76
N VAL A 135 -4.90 3.09 18.91
CA VAL A 135 -5.30 4.48 19.11
C VAL A 135 -4.14 5.43 18.81
N SER A 136 -2.92 5.11 19.25
CA SER A 136 -1.74 5.93 18.99
C SER A 136 -1.46 6.04 17.48
N TYR A 137 -1.53 4.93 16.74
CA TYR A 137 -1.36 4.95 15.28
C TYR A 137 -2.45 5.76 14.58
N LEU A 138 -3.71 5.65 15.01
CA LEU A 138 -4.81 6.45 14.46
C LEU A 138 -4.58 7.94 14.68
N GLN A 139 -4.15 8.33 15.86
CA GLN A 139 -3.84 9.73 16.18
C GLN A 139 -2.68 10.26 15.31
N GLN A 140 -1.60 9.51 15.20
CA GLN A 140 -0.45 9.89 14.38
C GLN A 140 -0.82 9.96 12.90
N GLY A 141 -1.61 9.03 12.40
CA GLY A 141 -2.09 9.04 11.03
C GLY A 141 -2.97 10.25 10.72
N LEU A 142 -3.85 10.62 11.64
CA LEU A 142 -4.69 11.81 11.51
C LEU A 142 -3.86 13.09 11.52
N LEU A 143 -2.90 13.20 12.41
CA LEU A 143 -1.96 14.35 12.45
C LEU A 143 -1.14 14.43 11.17
N ASN A 144 -0.69 13.31 10.63
CA ASN A 144 0.03 13.25 9.35
C ASN A 144 -0.86 13.77 8.20
N ALA A 145 -2.12 13.37 8.15
CA ALA A 145 -3.07 13.81 7.13
C ALA A 145 -3.45 15.29 7.25
N THR A 146 -3.35 15.86 8.43
CA THR A 146 -3.83 17.22 8.74
C THR A 146 -2.71 18.19 9.13
N HIS A 147 -1.45 17.85 8.88
CA HIS A 147 -0.30 18.68 9.27
C HIS A 147 -0.30 20.09 8.62
N GLN A 148 -1.03 20.27 7.51
CA GLN A 148 -1.14 21.55 6.81
C GLN A 148 -2.24 22.47 7.39
N LEU A 149 -3.03 21.98 8.34
CA LEU A 149 -4.06 22.81 8.95
C LEU A 149 -3.43 23.88 9.84
N PRO A 150 -3.95 25.13 9.81
CA PRO A 150 -3.44 26.17 10.67
C PRO A 150 -3.66 25.84 12.15
N LYS A 151 -2.71 26.23 12.99
CA LYS A 151 -2.85 26.15 14.44
C LYS A 151 -3.86 27.18 14.89
N LEU A 152 -4.97 26.73 15.44
CA LEU A 152 -5.99 27.60 16.00
C LEU A 152 -5.99 27.53 17.53
N PRO A 153 -6.46 28.57 18.21
CA PRO A 153 -6.61 28.52 19.66
C PRO A 153 -7.51 27.37 20.07
N MET A 154 -7.11 26.68 21.15
CA MET A 154 -7.86 25.55 21.71
C MET A 154 -8.14 25.82 23.19
N PRO A 155 -9.21 25.21 23.71
CA PRO A 155 -9.49 25.30 25.15
C PRO A 155 -8.31 24.82 25.98
N GLN A 156 -8.04 25.51 27.09
CA GLN A 156 -7.06 25.05 28.05
C GLN A 156 -7.59 23.82 28.78
N LYS A 157 -6.70 22.86 29.04
CA LYS A 157 -7.07 21.72 29.88
C LYS A 157 -7.43 22.24 31.28
N THR A 158 -8.67 22.01 31.72
CA THR A 158 -9.05 22.24 33.11
C THR A 158 -8.35 21.23 33.99
N ILE A 159 -7.47 21.70 34.87
CA ILE A 159 -6.90 20.86 35.91
C ILE A 159 -8.05 20.65 36.91
N LYS A 160 -8.60 19.41 36.98
CA LYS A 160 -9.51 19.06 38.08
C LYS A 160 -8.68 18.97 39.34
N SER A 161 -8.94 19.88 40.24
CA SER A 161 -8.46 19.82 41.63
C SER A 161 -9.04 18.63 42.38
#